data_5018c3eb05f6ee5c1c5df54a0d5b2b03
#
_entry.id   5018c3eb05f6ee5c1c5df54a0d5b2b03
#
_cell.length_a   1.000
_cell.length_b   1.000
_cell.length_c   1.000
_cell.angle_alpha   90.00
_cell.angle_beta   90.00
_cell.angle_gamma   90.00
#
_symmetry.space_group_name_H-M   'P 1'
#
loop_
_entity.id
_entity.type
_entity.pdbx_description
1 polymer ?
#
loop_
_entity_poly.entity_id
_entity_poly.type
_entity_poly.pdbx_seq_one_letter_code
_entity_poly.pdbx_strand_id
1 'polypeptide(L)'
;EVARQDFQKNVGANFPVINAVATWGQQNSYYISTINQQATTSTAGIQATWPLFNGGQTTGLISQSRANFEKATAQLDETRARVLTELRKQYDAVLSSEQKVAALNRAVDSATELTKAMRLSVKGGERINMDALLADKGLANAQRDLAQSKYNYLLSYLRLKQQAGNLTSEDLQQVAAYFENDLAKPTKR
;
A
#
# COMPACT_ATOMS: atom_id res chain seq x y z
N GLU A 1 3.57 11.56 14.87
CA GLU A 1 4.39 12.72 15.29
C GLU A 1 3.55 13.99 15.36
N VAL A 2 2.74 14.32 14.34
CA VAL A 2 1.87 15.51 14.30
C VAL A 2 0.97 15.60 15.55
N ALA A 3 0.23 14.54 15.87
CA ALA A 3 -0.67 14.53 17.04
C ALA A 3 0.08 14.76 18.38
N ARG A 4 1.34 14.35 18.48
CA ARG A 4 2.19 14.62 19.64
C ARG A 4 2.55 16.09 19.73
N GLN A 5 2.89 16.72 18.60
CA GLN A 5 3.22 18.14 18.55
C GLN A 5 2.00 19.02 18.85
N ASP A 6 0.82 18.62 18.35
CA ASP A 6 -0.45 19.30 18.65
C ASP A 6 -0.79 19.23 20.15
N PHE A 7 -0.56 18.09 20.78
CA PHE A 7 -0.71 17.97 22.23
C PHE A 7 0.25 18.91 22.98
N GLN A 8 1.55 18.93 22.61
CA GLN A 8 2.53 19.82 23.22
C GLN A 8 2.20 21.29 23.02
N LYS A 9 1.74 21.68 21.82
CA LYS A 9 1.27 23.03 21.50
C LYS A 9 0.11 23.45 22.42
N ASN A 10 -0.88 22.59 22.62
CA ASN A 10 -2.03 22.91 23.47
C ASN A 10 -1.65 22.97 24.96
N VAL A 11 -0.70 22.18 25.42
CA VAL A 11 -0.10 22.31 26.77
C VAL A 11 0.61 23.67 26.90
N GLY A 12 1.32 24.10 25.85
CA GLY A 12 2.00 25.38 25.75
C GLY A 12 1.05 26.60 25.81
N ALA A 13 -0.24 26.43 25.51
CA ALA A 13 -1.25 27.51 25.60
C ALA A 13 -1.54 28.02 27.02
N ASN A 14 -1.05 27.30 28.04
CA ASN A 14 -1.09 27.76 29.45
C ASN A 14 -0.01 28.81 29.78
N PHE A 15 0.96 29.00 28.91
CA PHE A 15 2.05 29.94 29.11
C PHE A 15 1.76 31.27 28.43
N PRO A 16 2.39 32.41 28.90
CA PRO A 16 2.23 33.69 28.24
C PRO A 16 2.83 33.68 26.82
N VAL A 17 2.12 34.28 25.89
CA VAL A 17 2.60 34.52 24.51
C VAL A 17 3.19 35.93 24.46
N ILE A 18 4.44 36.03 24.02
CA ILE A 18 5.17 37.28 23.86
C ILE A 18 5.31 37.57 22.37
N ASN A 19 4.74 38.72 21.92
CA ASN A 19 4.81 39.15 20.54
C ASN A 19 5.58 40.46 20.45
N ALA A 20 6.50 40.58 19.49
CA ALA A 20 7.05 41.86 19.06
C ALA A 20 6.16 42.39 17.94
N VAL A 21 5.64 43.60 18.13
CA VAL A 21 4.73 44.26 17.18
C VAL A 21 5.38 45.55 16.67
N ALA A 22 5.49 45.68 15.36
CA ALA A 22 5.91 46.91 14.70
C ALA A 22 4.85 47.26 13.64
N THR A 23 4.23 48.43 13.78
CA THR A 23 3.27 48.92 12.79
C THR A 23 3.69 50.29 12.28
N TRP A 24 3.58 50.44 10.97
CA TRP A 24 3.75 51.72 10.29
C TRP A 24 2.52 51.98 9.45
N GLY A 25 1.93 53.17 9.61
CA GLY A 25 0.73 53.54 8.90
C GLY A 25 0.71 55.06 8.57
N GLN A 26 0.21 55.38 7.38
CA GLN A 26 -0.03 56.76 6.95
C GLN A 26 -1.53 56.93 6.72
N GLN A 27 -2.12 57.89 7.42
CA GLN A 27 -3.55 58.18 7.31
C GLN A 27 -3.75 59.61 6.78
N ASN A 28 -4.46 59.73 5.67
CA ASN A 28 -4.89 60.98 5.10
C ASN A 28 -6.37 61.17 5.40
N SER A 29 -6.71 62.15 6.22
CA SER A 29 -8.11 62.49 6.53
C SER A 29 -8.51 63.75 5.79
N TYR A 30 -9.48 63.62 4.86
CA TYR A 30 -10.15 64.70 4.20
C TYR A 30 -11.40 65.06 5.00
N TYR A 31 -11.35 66.14 5.83
CA TYR A 31 -12.53 66.73 6.40
C TYR A 31 -13.04 67.80 5.49
N ILE A 32 -14.39 68.03 5.50
CA ILE A 32 -15.11 69.03 4.70
C ILE A 32 -14.65 70.51 5.01
N SER A 33 -13.77 70.65 5.95
CA SER A 33 -13.16 71.95 6.33
C SER A 33 -11.67 71.91 5.94
N THR A 34 -11.27 72.89 5.20
CA THR A 34 -10.03 73.39 4.60
C THR A 34 -8.66 72.95 5.15
N ILE A 35 -8.56 71.97 6.04
CA ILE A 35 -7.30 71.48 6.62
C ILE A 35 -7.09 70.03 6.22
N ASN A 36 -6.15 69.81 5.29
CA ASN A 36 -5.68 68.50 4.89
C ASN A 36 -4.70 67.99 5.96
N GLN A 37 -5.10 67.03 6.75
CA GLN A 37 -4.28 66.47 7.82
C GLN A 37 -3.69 65.12 7.41
N GLN A 38 -2.38 65.08 7.26
CA GLN A 38 -1.62 63.85 6.96
C GLN A 38 -0.91 63.42 8.26
N ALA A 39 -1.28 62.27 8.77
CA ALA A 39 -0.66 61.69 9.96
C ALA A 39 0.11 60.45 9.59
N THR A 40 1.37 60.41 9.93
CA THR A 40 2.21 59.18 9.84
C THR A 40 2.44 58.67 11.25
N THR A 41 2.01 57.45 11.49
CA THR A 41 2.17 56.79 12.80
C THR A 41 3.11 55.60 12.66
N SER A 42 4.14 55.54 13.46
CA SER A 42 4.99 54.39 13.62
C SER A 42 4.95 53.94 15.10
N THR A 43 4.64 52.65 15.28
CA THR A 43 4.56 52.07 16.63
C THR A 43 5.44 50.83 16.68
N ALA A 44 6.33 50.70 17.66
CA ALA A 44 7.08 49.49 17.95
C ALA A 44 6.88 49.16 19.45
N GLY A 45 6.61 47.90 19.73
CA GLY A 45 6.35 47.48 21.10
C GLY A 45 6.47 45.96 21.30
N ILE A 46 6.48 45.58 22.57
CA ILE A 46 6.40 44.17 22.98
C ILE A 46 5.09 43.97 23.71
N GLN A 47 4.30 43.00 23.27
CA GLN A 47 3.02 42.64 23.86
C GLN A 47 3.12 41.27 24.48
N ALA A 48 2.88 41.11 25.78
CA ALA A 48 2.74 39.86 26.48
C ALA A 48 1.26 39.61 26.81
N THR A 49 0.73 38.47 26.38
CA THR A 49 -0.66 38.09 26.67
C THR A 49 -0.65 36.76 27.42
N TRP A 50 -1.21 36.72 28.61
CA TRP A 50 -1.34 35.53 29.43
C TRP A 50 -2.81 35.29 29.81
N PRO A 51 -3.43 34.22 29.29
CA PRO A 51 -4.79 33.85 29.64
C PRO A 51 -4.84 33.18 31.02
N LEU A 52 -5.07 33.92 32.08
CA LEU A 52 -5.14 33.38 33.46
C LEU A 52 -6.39 32.52 33.68
N PHE A 53 -7.51 32.89 33.04
CA PHE A 53 -8.77 32.13 33.10
C PHE A 53 -9.58 32.32 31.82
N ASN A 54 -9.97 31.21 31.21
CA ASN A 54 -10.76 31.18 29.97
C ASN A 54 -11.93 30.17 30.03
N GLY A 55 -12.56 30.03 31.22
CA GLY A 55 -13.75 29.19 31.41
C GLY A 55 -13.52 27.70 31.15
N GLY A 56 -12.28 27.20 31.30
CA GLY A 56 -11.93 25.76 31.06
C GLY A 56 -11.64 25.42 29.61
N GLN A 57 -11.66 26.38 28.69
CA GLN A 57 -11.39 26.12 27.26
C GLN A 57 -10.01 25.45 27.02
N THR A 58 -8.97 25.99 27.63
CA THR A 58 -7.59 25.42 27.50
C THR A 58 -7.51 24.00 28.04
N THR A 59 -8.12 23.72 29.19
CA THR A 59 -8.17 22.35 29.78
C THR A 59 -8.93 21.41 28.89
N GLY A 60 -10.04 21.83 28.30
CA GLY A 60 -10.81 21.06 27.31
C GLY A 60 -10.00 20.74 26.05
N LEU A 61 -9.28 21.73 25.50
CA LEU A 61 -8.40 21.54 24.34
C LEU A 61 -7.22 20.59 24.62
N ILE A 62 -6.63 20.68 25.82
CA ILE A 62 -5.57 19.74 26.24
C ILE A 62 -6.11 18.33 26.34
N SER A 63 -7.27 18.12 26.97
CA SER A 63 -7.93 16.82 27.05
C SER A 63 -8.25 16.25 25.66
N GLN A 64 -8.79 17.08 24.78
CA GLN A 64 -9.10 16.69 23.40
C GLN A 64 -7.82 16.29 22.63
N SER A 65 -6.77 17.10 22.71
CA SER A 65 -5.51 16.80 22.00
C SER A 65 -4.80 15.58 22.55
N ARG A 66 -4.92 15.33 23.87
CA ARG A 66 -4.44 14.07 24.49
C ARG A 66 -5.18 12.86 23.92
N ALA A 67 -6.52 12.90 23.90
CA ALA A 67 -7.31 11.82 23.34
C ALA A 67 -7.01 11.58 21.83
N ASN A 68 -6.75 12.66 21.07
CA ASN A 68 -6.32 12.57 19.67
C ASN A 68 -4.94 11.93 19.53
N PHE A 69 -4.01 12.21 20.43
CA PHE A 69 -2.71 11.58 20.46
C PHE A 69 -2.81 10.06 20.78
N GLU A 70 -3.61 9.69 21.78
CA GLU A 70 -3.88 8.30 22.14
C GLU A 70 -4.55 7.55 20.97
N LYS A 71 -5.53 8.16 20.31
CA LYS A 71 -6.16 7.64 19.08
C LYS A 71 -5.13 7.42 17.96
N ALA A 72 -4.27 8.40 17.70
CA ALA A 72 -3.24 8.28 16.65
C ALA A 72 -2.23 7.17 16.96
N THR A 73 -1.91 6.95 18.25
CA THR A 73 -1.03 5.86 18.68
C THR A 73 -1.70 4.49 18.45
N ALA A 74 -2.97 4.34 18.83
CA ALA A 74 -3.73 3.13 18.59
C ALA A 74 -3.89 2.82 17.08
N GLN A 75 -4.11 3.83 16.24
CA GLN A 75 -4.16 3.69 14.78
C GLN A 75 -2.82 3.25 14.18
N LEU A 76 -1.70 3.71 14.74
CA LEU A 76 -0.36 3.25 14.34
C LEU A 76 -0.18 1.77 14.65
N ASP A 77 -0.57 1.33 15.85
CA ASP A 77 -0.43 -0.06 16.28
C ASP A 77 -1.36 -0.99 15.48
N GLU A 78 -2.60 -0.56 15.19
CA GLU A 78 -3.52 -1.25 14.27
C GLU A 78 -2.89 -1.41 12.88
N THR A 79 -2.31 -0.32 12.34
CA THR A 79 -1.70 -0.35 11.01
C THR A 79 -0.50 -1.31 10.97
N ARG A 80 0.35 -1.30 12.01
CA ARG A 80 1.47 -2.24 12.15
C ARG A 80 1.00 -3.69 12.18
N ALA A 81 0.00 -3.98 13.01
CA ALA A 81 -0.56 -5.34 13.11
C ALA A 81 -1.17 -5.81 11.78
N ARG A 82 -1.88 -4.93 11.09
CA ARG A 82 -2.46 -5.20 9.77
C ARG A 82 -1.39 -5.49 8.72
N VAL A 83 -0.34 -4.68 8.65
CA VAL A 83 0.78 -4.88 7.70
C VAL A 83 1.49 -6.20 7.96
N LEU A 84 1.77 -6.53 9.23
CA LEU A 84 2.40 -7.81 9.58
C LEU A 84 1.52 -9.01 9.23
N THR A 85 0.22 -8.92 9.45
CA THR A 85 -0.74 -9.98 9.10
C THR A 85 -0.81 -10.17 7.58
N GLU A 86 -0.88 -9.08 6.82
CA GLU A 86 -0.92 -9.15 5.36
C GLU A 86 0.40 -9.69 4.78
N LEU A 87 1.55 -9.29 5.35
CA LEU A 87 2.85 -9.81 4.95
C LEU A 87 2.94 -11.34 5.15
N ARG A 88 2.50 -11.83 6.31
CA ARG A 88 2.44 -13.28 6.60
C ARG A 88 1.54 -14.01 5.62
N LYS A 89 0.35 -13.47 5.36
CA LYS A 89 -0.59 -14.03 4.39
C LYS A 89 0.01 -14.11 2.98
N GLN A 90 0.72 -13.08 2.52
CA GLN A 90 1.39 -13.10 1.23
C GLN A 90 2.55 -14.12 1.19
N TYR A 91 3.30 -14.24 2.28
CA TYR A 91 4.34 -15.27 2.39
C TYR A 91 3.77 -16.69 2.30
N ASP A 92 2.71 -16.98 3.04
CA ASP A 92 2.04 -18.28 3.00
C ASP A 92 1.42 -18.57 1.61
N ALA A 93 0.92 -17.53 0.93
CA ALA A 93 0.42 -17.65 -0.43
C ALA A 93 1.51 -18.00 -1.44
N VAL A 94 2.72 -17.45 -1.30
CA VAL A 94 3.89 -17.81 -2.13
C VAL A 94 4.27 -19.26 -1.89
N LEU A 95 4.42 -19.67 -0.62
CA LEU A 95 4.79 -21.05 -0.27
C LEU A 95 3.76 -22.07 -0.78
N SER A 96 2.48 -21.77 -0.59
CA SER A 96 1.37 -22.61 -1.08
C SER A 96 1.34 -22.69 -2.61
N SER A 97 1.57 -21.59 -3.31
CA SER A 97 1.58 -21.59 -4.78
C SER A 97 2.80 -22.31 -5.35
N GLU A 98 3.96 -22.27 -4.70
CA GLU A 98 5.14 -23.07 -5.07
C GLU A 98 4.84 -24.57 -4.98
N GLN A 99 4.28 -25.03 -3.86
CA GLN A 99 3.88 -26.44 -3.67
C GLN A 99 2.84 -26.87 -4.71
N LYS A 100 1.88 -25.98 -5.05
CA LYS A 100 0.89 -26.24 -6.09
C LYS A 100 1.53 -26.39 -7.47
N VAL A 101 2.49 -25.56 -7.83
CA VAL A 101 3.23 -25.69 -9.10
C VAL A 101 3.97 -27.02 -9.14
N ALA A 102 4.63 -27.42 -8.04
CA ALA A 102 5.33 -28.71 -7.97
C ALA A 102 4.37 -29.90 -8.11
N ALA A 103 3.18 -29.84 -7.51
CA ALA A 103 2.15 -30.87 -7.64
C ALA A 103 1.58 -30.94 -9.08
N LEU A 104 1.32 -29.79 -9.70
CA LEU A 104 0.79 -29.73 -11.06
C LEU A 104 1.82 -30.15 -12.12
N ASN A 105 3.13 -29.94 -11.91
CA ASN A 105 4.18 -30.54 -12.76
C ASN A 105 4.07 -32.07 -12.78
N ARG A 106 3.98 -32.69 -11.60
CA ARG A 106 3.80 -34.16 -11.52
C ARG A 106 2.50 -34.63 -12.17
N ALA A 107 1.43 -33.84 -12.06
CA ALA A 107 0.15 -34.16 -12.72
C ALA A 107 0.27 -34.12 -14.26
N VAL A 108 1.02 -33.14 -14.80
CA VAL A 108 1.31 -33.07 -16.26
C VAL A 108 2.15 -34.26 -16.70
N ASP A 109 3.17 -34.64 -15.93
CA ASP A 109 4.02 -35.82 -16.25
C ASP A 109 3.15 -37.08 -16.27
N SER A 110 2.30 -37.29 -15.25
CA SER A 110 1.39 -38.45 -15.19
C SER A 110 0.38 -38.46 -16.33
N ALA A 111 -0.21 -37.29 -16.66
CA ALA A 111 -1.15 -37.18 -17.79
C ALA A 111 -0.47 -37.43 -19.15
N THR A 112 0.82 -37.04 -19.28
CA THR A 112 1.63 -37.31 -20.48
C THR A 112 1.84 -38.79 -20.67
N GLU A 113 2.23 -39.49 -19.63
CA GLU A 113 2.44 -40.96 -19.67
C GLU A 113 1.12 -41.71 -19.95
N LEU A 114 0.02 -41.29 -19.29
CA LEU A 114 -1.31 -41.84 -19.55
C LEU A 114 -1.71 -41.66 -21.02
N THR A 115 -1.51 -40.47 -21.60
CA THR A 115 -1.82 -40.19 -23.01
C THR A 115 -1.00 -41.10 -23.95
N LYS A 116 0.31 -41.29 -23.66
CA LYS A 116 1.14 -42.20 -24.44
C LYS A 116 0.63 -43.65 -24.36
N ALA A 117 0.32 -44.14 -23.17
CA ALA A 117 -0.22 -45.49 -22.96
C ALA A 117 -1.56 -45.69 -23.68
N MET A 118 -2.49 -44.71 -23.57
CA MET A 118 -3.78 -44.80 -24.26
C MET A 118 -3.65 -44.83 -25.79
N ARG A 119 -2.76 -44.01 -26.37
CA ARG A 119 -2.50 -44.02 -27.82
C ARG A 119 -1.88 -45.35 -28.28
N LEU A 120 -1.01 -45.98 -27.47
CA LEU A 120 -0.45 -47.30 -27.77
C LEU A 120 -1.54 -48.38 -27.72
N SER A 121 -2.40 -48.40 -26.70
CA SER A 121 -3.51 -49.33 -26.56
C SER A 121 -4.53 -49.22 -27.71
N VAL A 122 -4.80 -47.99 -28.18
CA VAL A 122 -5.67 -47.75 -29.37
C VAL A 122 -5.00 -48.36 -30.65
N LYS A 123 -3.68 -48.12 -30.83
CA LYS A 123 -2.94 -48.71 -31.95
C LYS A 123 -2.92 -50.24 -31.90
N GLY A 124 -2.89 -50.81 -30.70
CA GLY A 124 -2.97 -52.30 -30.48
C GLY A 124 -4.38 -52.86 -30.66
N GLY A 125 -5.40 -52.04 -30.89
CA GLY A 125 -6.79 -52.46 -31.04
C GLY A 125 -7.50 -52.84 -29.74
N GLU A 126 -6.87 -52.57 -28.57
CA GLU A 126 -7.45 -52.88 -27.24
C GLU A 126 -8.41 -51.82 -26.75
N ARG A 127 -8.31 -50.60 -27.28
CA ARG A 127 -9.15 -49.45 -26.86
C ARG A 127 -9.67 -48.66 -28.05
N ILE A 128 -10.73 -47.89 -27.81
CA ILE A 128 -11.34 -47.02 -28.83
C ILE A 128 -10.65 -45.65 -28.87
N ASN A 129 -10.72 -45.00 -30.02
CA ASN A 129 -10.08 -43.67 -30.22
C ASN A 129 -10.61 -42.58 -29.26
N MET A 130 -11.84 -42.74 -28.75
CA MET A 130 -12.42 -41.87 -27.77
C MET A 130 -11.61 -41.80 -26.46
N ASP A 131 -11.04 -42.95 -26.03
CA ASP A 131 -10.21 -43.03 -24.81
C ASP A 131 -8.92 -42.22 -24.96
N ALA A 132 -8.28 -42.28 -26.14
CA ALA A 132 -7.10 -41.46 -26.44
C ALA A 132 -7.43 -39.96 -26.47
N LEU A 133 -8.60 -39.58 -27.03
CA LEU A 133 -9.05 -38.18 -27.06
C LEU A 133 -9.37 -37.64 -25.66
N LEU A 134 -9.96 -38.47 -24.79
CA LEU A 134 -10.18 -38.11 -23.39
C LEU A 134 -8.88 -37.90 -22.60
N ALA A 135 -7.86 -38.76 -22.87
CA ALA A 135 -6.53 -38.62 -22.27
C ALA A 135 -5.84 -37.31 -22.77
N ASP A 136 -5.92 -37.02 -24.06
CA ASP A 136 -5.39 -35.77 -24.64
C ASP A 136 -6.05 -34.53 -24.04
N LYS A 137 -7.38 -34.54 -23.86
CA LYS A 137 -8.10 -33.48 -23.15
C LYS A 137 -7.65 -33.33 -21.71
N GLY A 138 -7.42 -34.44 -21.02
CA GLY A 138 -6.87 -34.47 -19.66
C GLY A 138 -5.52 -33.80 -19.56
N LEU A 139 -4.60 -34.15 -20.49
CA LEU A 139 -3.27 -33.56 -20.59
C LEU A 139 -3.34 -32.04 -20.86
N ALA A 140 -4.17 -31.61 -21.84
CA ALA A 140 -4.35 -30.18 -22.14
C ALA A 140 -4.87 -29.39 -20.95
N ASN A 141 -5.81 -29.96 -20.18
CA ASN A 141 -6.29 -29.33 -18.94
C ASN A 141 -5.18 -29.23 -17.87
N ALA A 142 -4.42 -30.30 -17.67
CA ALA A 142 -3.30 -30.28 -16.69
C ALA A 142 -2.23 -29.24 -17.07
N GLN A 143 -1.90 -29.12 -18.34
CA GLN A 143 -0.96 -28.11 -18.86
C GLN A 143 -1.49 -26.68 -18.65
N ARG A 144 -2.78 -26.44 -18.92
CA ARG A 144 -3.42 -25.15 -18.68
C ARG A 144 -3.39 -24.79 -17.19
N ASP A 145 -3.73 -25.74 -16.32
CA ASP A 145 -3.78 -25.52 -14.87
C ASP A 145 -2.37 -25.26 -14.29
N LEU A 146 -1.35 -25.95 -14.83
CA LEU A 146 0.05 -25.68 -14.52
C LEU A 146 0.47 -24.26 -14.94
N ALA A 147 0.16 -23.85 -16.17
CA ALA A 147 0.47 -22.49 -16.65
C ALA A 147 -0.19 -21.44 -15.76
N GLN A 148 -1.49 -21.59 -15.48
CA GLN A 148 -2.21 -20.68 -14.57
C GLN A 148 -1.59 -20.62 -13.17
N SER A 149 -1.15 -21.77 -12.64
CA SER A 149 -0.50 -21.82 -11.32
C SER A 149 0.87 -21.14 -11.31
N LYS A 150 1.66 -21.26 -12.38
CA LYS A 150 2.92 -20.53 -12.54
C LYS A 150 2.72 -19.02 -12.54
N TYR A 151 1.71 -18.52 -13.28
CA TYR A 151 1.37 -17.09 -13.26
C TYR A 151 0.91 -16.61 -11.88
N ASN A 152 0.09 -17.39 -11.20
CA ASN A 152 -0.35 -17.07 -9.84
C ASN A 152 0.82 -17.03 -8.85
N TYR A 153 1.80 -17.93 -8.98
CA TYR A 153 3.04 -17.91 -8.18
C TYR A 153 3.83 -16.62 -8.41
N LEU A 154 4.07 -16.22 -9.65
CA LEU A 154 4.79 -14.99 -10.00
C LEU A 154 4.08 -13.75 -9.43
N LEU A 155 2.74 -13.69 -9.56
CA LEU A 155 1.95 -12.60 -8.98
C LEU A 155 2.02 -12.55 -7.45
N SER A 156 1.97 -13.71 -6.79
CA SER A 156 2.10 -13.79 -5.32
C SER A 156 3.48 -13.34 -4.87
N TYR A 157 4.52 -13.72 -5.59
CA TYR A 157 5.90 -13.29 -5.34
C TYR A 157 6.08 -11.77 -5.46
N LEU A 158 5.56 -11.16 -6.54
CA LEU A 158 5.60 -9.70 -6.71
C LEU A 158 4.81 -8.97 -5.62
N ARG A 159 3.64 -9.49 -5.23
CA ARG A 159 2.83 -8.93 -4.13
C ARG A 159 3.58 -9.00 -2.80
N LEU A 160 4.27 -10.11 -2.52
CA LEU A 160 5.10 -10.23 -1.32
C LEU A 160 6.20 -9.17 -1.29
N LYS A 161 6.94 -8.99 -2.40
CA LYS A 161 7.97 -7.96 -2.51
C LYS A 161 7.41 -6.54 -2.38
N GLN A 162 6.24 -6.29 -2.95
CA GLN A 162 5.53 -5.01 -2.82
C GLN A 162 5.16 -4.72 -1.35
N GLN A 163 4.61 -5.69 -0.64
CA GLN A 163 4.25 -5.55 0.78
C GLN A 163 5.47 -5.38 1.68
N ALA A 164 6.58 -6.02 1.32
CA ALA A 164 7.86 -5.86 2.01
C ALA A 164 8.57 -4.53 1.69
N GLY A 165 8.09 -3.76 0.70
CA GLY A 165 8.71 -2.51 0.25
C GLY A 165 10.01 -2.71 -0.54
N ASN A 166 10.30 -3.93 -1.00
CA ASN A 166 11.54 -4.30 -1.69
C ASN A 166 11.34 -4.60 -3.19
N LEU A 167 10.22 -4.17 -3.77
CA LEU A 167 9.95 -4.34 -5.20
C LEU A 167 10.84 -3.41 -6.02
N THR A 168 11.69 -3.99 -6.88
CA THR A 168 12.59 -3.26 -7.77
C THR A 168 12.17 -3.38 -9.24
N SER A 169 12.69 -2.48 -10.08
CA SER A 169 12.50 -2.56 -11.54
C SER A 169 13.11 -3.83 -12.14
N GLU A 170 14.18 -4.33 -11.53
CA GLU A 170 14.84 -5.57 -11.95
C GLU A 170 13.94 -6.79 -11.74
N ASP A 171 13.17 -6.84 -10.65
CA ASP A 171 12.21 -7.91 -10.39
C ASP A 171 11.13 -7.98 -11.46
N LEU A 172 10.64 -6.80 -11.91
CA LEU A 172 9.67 -6.73 -12.99
C LEU A 172 10.26 -7.18 -14.32
N GLN A 173 11.50 -6.84 -14.61
CA GLN A 173 12.20 -7.30 -15.82
C GLN A 173 12.44 -8.80 -15.82
N GLN A 174 12.83 -9.39 -14.67
CA GLN A 174 12.97 -10.84 -14.54
C GLN A 174 11.66 -11.57 -14.81
N VAL A 175 10.55 -11.05 -14.27
CA VAL A 175 9.22 -11.61 -14.53
C VAL A 175 8.82 -11.43 -15.99
N ALA A 176 9.07 -10.27 -16.62
CA ALA A 176 8.81 -10.01 -18.03
C ALA A 176 9.58 -10.97 -18.94
N ALA A 177 10.87 -11.19 -18.67
CA ALA A 177 11.70 -12.15 -19.42
C ALA A 177 11.19 -13.60 -19.33
N TYR A 178 10.53 -13.96 -18.21
CA TYR A 178 9.89 -15.27 -18.08
C TYR A 178 8.71 -15.44 -19.04
N PHE A 179 7.92 -14.36 -19.25
CA PHE A 179 6.81 -14.36 -20.21
C PHE A 179 7.30 -14.39 -21.67
N GLU A 180 8.36 -13.66 -22.01
CA GLU A 180 8.92 -13.64 -23.37
C GLU A 180 9.48 -15.03 -23.75
N ASN A 181 10.17 -15.70 -22.84
CA ASN A 181 10.71 -17.04 -23.08
C ASN A 181 9.61 -18.12 -23.24
N ASP A 182 8.46 -17.94 -22.58
CA ASP A 182 7.35 -18.91 -22.69
C ASP A 182 6.56 -18.69 -24.00
N LEU A 183 6.46 -17.46 -24.49
CA LEU A 183 5.86 -17.10 -25.78
C LEU A 183 6.76 -17.48 -26.98
N ALA A 184 8.08 -17.48 -26.77
CA ALA A 184 9.06 -17.84 -27.82
C ALA A 184 9.20 -19.34 -28.05
N LYS A 185 8.65 -20.21 -27.20
CA LYS A 185 8.64 -21.67 -27.45
C LYS A 185 7.55 -22.00 -28.47
N PRO A 186 7.92 -22.39 -29.72
CA PRO A 186 6.94 -22.78 -30.72
C PRO A 186 6.19 -24.00 -30.20
N THR A 187 4.86 -23.92 -30.17
CA THR A 187 3.98 -25.06 -29.92
C THR A 187 4.31 -26.14 -30.97
N LYS A 188 5.09 -27.14 -30.59
CA LYS A 188 5.29 -28.33 -31.48
C LYS A 188 3.91 -28.96 -31.65
N ARG A 189 3.33 -28.76 -32.83
CA ARG A 189 2.16 -29.49 -33.34
C ARG A 189 2.52 -30.93 -33.67
#